data_0ba93bde065ffc4ebd7bf5bbfbf4406b
#
_entry.id   0ba93bde065ffc4ebd7bf5bbfbf4406b
#
_cell.length_a   1.000
_cell.length_b   1.000
_cell.length_c   1.000
_cell.angle_alpha   90.00
_cell.angle_beta   90.00
_cell.angle_gamma   90.00
#
_symmetry.space_group_name_H-M   'P 1'
#
loop_
_entity.id
_entity.type
_entity.pdbx_description
1 polymer ?
#
loop_
_entity_poly.entity_id
_entity_poly.type
_entity_poly.pdbx_seq_one_letter_code
_entity_poly.pdbx_strand_id
1 'polypeptide(L)'
;MDIDIKKENSFEQNLKVGWFLAKRDIQRANIWTTLLIVAVMILTFLNLVVVSGILVGLIQGSEDAQKKYAIGDVVISSFLNRSYIEQTPAVVDIVKTIPGYKDHTVRYSASARVEADYRKTVKPGELRDGAGGVLLGIDPSQEEKFSGISKFIVKGSYLEPTDLDSILIGKNLLYEYTPIEAPGFQTLKNVSIGSKIKITSGNVSKEYFIKGIVSS
;
A
#
# COMPACT_ATOMS: atom_id res chain seq x y z
N MET A 1 -42.36 4.95 -52.56
CA MET A 1 -41.56 3.71 -52.39
C MET A 1 -40.31 3.70 -53.26
N ASP A 2 -40.18 4.60 -54.25
CA ASP A 2 -39.01 4.63 -55.18
C ASP A 2 -37.81 5.48 -54.69
N ILE A 3 -37.98 6.31 -53.69
CA ILE A 3 -36.90 7.23 -53.20
C ILE A 3 -35.89 6.52 -52.30
N ASP A 4 -36.32 5.54 -51.53
CA ASP A 4 -35.44 4.77 -50.62
C ASP A 4 -34.51 3.82 -51.36
N ILE A 5 -34.97 3.17 -52.39
CA ILE A 5 -34.14 2.21 -53.21
C ILE A 5 -33.01 2.96 -53.94
N LYS A 6 -33.27 4.23 -54.37
CA LYS A 6 -32.25 5.03 -55.05
C LYS A 6 -31.16 5.53 -54.10
N LYS A 7 -31.52 5.74 -52.84
CA LYS A 7 -30.59 6.20 -51.81
C LYS A 7 -29.68 5.05 -51.32
N GLU A 8 -30.20 3.85 -51.20
CA GLU A 8 -29.46 2.66 -50.79
C GLU A 8 -28.44 2.24 -51.85
N ASN A 9 -28.82 2.25 -53.13
CA ASN A 9 -27.92 1.99 -54.26
C ASN A 9 -26.79 3.04 -54.37
N SER A 10 -27.08 4.31 -54.03
CA SER A 10 -26.09 5.38 -54.03
C SER A 10 -25.05 5.18 -52.89
N PHE A 11 -25.48 4.72 -51.74
CA PHE A 11 -24.60 4.47 -50.61
C PHE A 11 -23.62 3.31 -50.89
N GLU A 12 -24.12 2.20 -51.42
CA GLU A 12 -23.27 1.06 -51.80
C GLU A 12 -22.27 1.42 -52.92
N GLN A 13 -22.72 2.19 -53.91
CA GLN A 13 -21.82 2.67 -54.95
C GLN A 13 -20.73 3.59 -54.42
N ASN A 14 -21.07 4.52 -53.53
CA ASN A 14 -20.11 5.40 -52.89
C ASN A 14 -19.11 4.64 -52.05
N LEU A 15 -19.56 3.58 -51.35
CA LEU A 15 -18.72 2.71 -50.56
C LEU A 15 -17.70 1.92 -51.43
N LYS A 16 -18.18 1.38 -52.56
CA LYS A 16 -17.32 0.67 -53.52
C LYS A 16 -16.28 1.62 -54.17
N VAL A 17 -16.68 2.82 -54.55
CA VAL A 17 -15.78 3.83 -55.07
C VAL A 17 -14.77 4.28 -54.02
N GLY A 18 -15.22 4.56 -52.78
CA GLY A 18 -14.35 4.89 -51.66
C GLY A 18 -13.32 3.80 -51.36
N TRP A 19 -13.75 2.53 -51.35
CA TRP A 19 -12.87 1.38 -51.16
C TRP A 19 -11.84 1.25 -52.29
N PHE A 20 -12.25 1.43 -53.55
CA PHE A 20 -11.34 1.40 -54.69
C PHE A 20 -10.31 2.50 -54.64
N LEU A 21 -10.71 3.74 -54.29
CA LEU A 21 -9.82 4.87 -54.18
C LEU A 21 -8.83 4.67 -53.00
N ALA A 22 -9.30 4.23 -51.87
CA ALA A 22 -8.45 3.94 -50.70
C ALA A 22 -7.41 2.85 -51.00
N LYS A 23 -7.81 1.78 -51.70
CA LYS A 23 -6.90 0.70 -52.13
C LYS A 23 -5.83 1.22 -53.08
N ARG A 24 -6.22 2.06 -54.03
CA ARG A 24 -5.29 2.66 -55.03
C ARG A 24 -4.34 3.66 -54.35
N ASP A 25 -4.80 4.44 -53.42
CA ASP A 25 -3.95 5.36 -52.66
C ASP A 25 -2.93 4.60 -51.79
N ILE A 26 -3.33 3.54 -51.13
CA ILE A 26 -2.42 2.67 -50.35
C ILE A 26 -1.35 2.03 -51.29
N GLN A 27 -1.75 1.58 -52.49
CA GLN A 27 -0.80 0.99 -53.44
C GLN A 27 0.18 1.99 -54.05
N ARG A 28 -0.16 3.27 -54.11
CA ARG A 28 0.71 4.37 -54.60
C ARG A 28 1.50 5.04 -53.49
N ALA A 29 1.06 4.93 -52.23
CA ALA A 29 1.79 5.45 -51.09
C ALA A 29 3.09 4.68 -50.89
N ASN A 30 4.09 5.35 -50.35
CA ASN A 30 5.32 4.68 -49.93
C ASN A 30 5.01 3.69 -48.81
N ILE A 31 5.22 2.40 -49.10
CA ILE A 31 4.89 1.30 -48.21
C ILE A 31 5.52 1.48 -46.80
N TRP A 32 6.71 2.08 -46.77
CA TRP A 32 7.40 2.37 -45.50
C TRP A 32 6.68 3.43 -44.66
N THR A 33 6.14 4.46 -45.30
CA THR A 33 5.36 5.51 -44.62
C THR A 33 4.04 4.93 -44.05
N THR A 34 3.35 4.11 -44.84
CA THR A 34 2.12 3.45 -44.42
C THR A 34 2.38 2.49 -43.24
N LEU A 35 3.44 1.71 -43.33
CA LEU A 35 3.84 0.76 -42.28
C LEU A 35 4.23 1.51 -40.99
N LEU A 36 4.93 2.62 -41.11
CA LEU A 36 5.27 3.49 -39.97
C LEU A 36 4.04 4.04 -39.27
N ILE A 37 3.07 4.56 -40.04
CA ILE A 37 1.81 5.09 -39.48
C ILE A 37 1.05 3.99 -38.74
N VAL A 38 0.90 2.81 -39.34
CA VAL A 38 0.24 1.66 -38.71
C VAL A 38 1.00 1.24 -37.44
N ALA A 39 2.32 1.17 -37.49
CA ALA A 39 3.13 0.83 -36.33
C ALA A 39 2.96 1.84 -35.18
N VAL A 40 2.93 3.13 -35.47
CA VAL A 40 2.68 4.19 -34.48
C VAL A 40 1.27 4.06 -33.89
N MET A 41 0.26 3.80 -34.71
CA MET A 41 -1.11 3.60 -34.23
C MET A 41 -1.20 2.38 -33.30
N ILE A 42 -0.60 1.25 -33.69
CA ILE A 42 -0.57 0.04 -32.84
C ILE A 42 0.17 0.34 -31.53
N LEU A 43 1.32 0.98 -31.60
CA LEU A 43 2.10 1.32 -30.41
C LEU A 43 1.33 2.24 -29.46
N THR A 44 0.64 3.25 -30.00
CA THR A 44 -0.19 4.17 -29.21
C THR A 44 -1.35 3.43 -28.55
N PHE A 45 -2.05 2.57 -29.29
CA PHE A 45 -3.14 1.77 -28.75
C PHE A 45 -2.64 0.81 -27.66
N LEU A 46 -1.53 0.13 -27.93
CA LEU A 46 -0.93 -0.82 -27.01
C LEU A 46 -0.48 -0.13 -25.71
N ASN A 47 0.14 1.06 -25.84
CA ASN A 47 0.51 1.89 -24.68
C ASN A 47 -0.72 2.22 -23.83
N LEU A 48 -1.81 2.67 -24.44
CA LEU A 48 -3.04 3.04 -23.74
C LEU A 48 -3.65 1.84 -23.00
N VAL A 49 -3.71 0.66 -23.63
CA VAL A 49 -4.25 -0.55 -23.02
C VAL A 49 -3.34 -1.05 -21.89
N VAL A 50 -2.03 -1.12 -22.13
CA VAL A 50 -1.07 -1.63 -21.14
C VAL A 50 -1.00 -0.74 -19.92
N VAL A 51 -0.89 0.59 -20.10
CA VAL A 51 -0.82 1.53 -18.97
C VAL A 51 -2.09 1.49 -18.14
N SER A 52 -3.26 1.49 -18.80
CA SER A 52 -4.55 1.37 -18.09
C SER A 52 -4.69 0.05 -17.34
N GLY A 53 -4.28 -1.07 -17.96
CA GLY A 53 -4.33 -2.39 -17.35
C GLY A 53 -3.42 -2.50 -16.12
N ILE A 54 -2.20 -1.99 -16.21
CA ILE A 54 -1.25 -1.95 -15.08
C ILE A 54 -1.81 -1.08 -13.95
N LEU A 55 -2.34 0.09 -14.27
CA LEU A 55 -2.87 1.01 -13.27
C LEU A 55 -4.05 0.39 -12.51
N VAL A 56 -5.01 -0.19 -13.21
CA VAL A 56 -6.17 -0.86 -12.60
C VAL A 56 -5.70 -2.05 -11.75
N GLY A 57 -4.80 -2.88 -12.27
CA GLY A 57 -4.26 -4.01 -11.52
C GLY A 57 -3.52 -3.60 -10.25
N LEU A 58 -2.77 -2.51 -10.30
CA LEU A 58 -2.05 -1.97 -9.14
C LEU A 58 -3.03 -1.45 -8.07
N ILE A 59 -4.05 -0.71 -8.48
CA ILE A 59 -5.07 -0.17 -7.55
C ILE A 59 -5.82 -1.32 -6.89
N GLN A 60 -6.37 -2.25 -7.66
CA GLN A 60 -7.11 -3.40 -7.14
C GLN A 60 -6.24 -4.27 -6.23
N GLY A 61 -5.01 -4.59 -6.64
CA GLY A 61 -4.09 -5.36 -5.83
C GLY A 61 -3.74 -4.68 -4.50
N SER A 62 -3.59 -3.36 -4.51
CA SER A 62 -3.34 -2.58 -3.29
C SER A 62 -4.56 -2.54 -2.36
N GLU A 63 -5.76 -2.34 -2.90
CA GLU A 63 -7.00 -2.36 -2.11
C GLU A 63 -7.25 -3.73 -1.47
N ASP A 64 -7.09 -4.80 -2.23
CA ASP A 64 -7.27 -6.16 -1.73
C ASP A 64 -6.23 -6.51 -0.64
N ALA A 65 -4.98 -6.09 -0.82
CA ALA A 65 -3.94 -6.26 0.19
C ALA A 65 -4.25 -5.47 1.46
N GLN A 66 -4.68 -4.22 1.36
CA GLN A 66 -5.06 -3.39 2.50
C GLN A 66 -6.25 -3.99 3.26
N LYS A 67 -7.30 -4.39 2.56
CA LYS A 67 -8.48 -5.04 3.18
C LYS A 67 -8.11 -6.32 3.90
N LYS A 68 -7.30 -7.15 3.26
CA LYS A 68 -6.96 -8.48 3.78
C LYS A 68 -5.99 -8.45 4.96
N TYR A 69 -5.01 -7.54 4.94
CA TYR A 69 -3.89 -7.59 5.88
C TYR A 69 -3.82 -6.40 6.84
N ALA A 70 -4.43 -5.26 6.50
CA ALA A 70 -4.28 -4.05 7.31
C ALA A 70 -5.55 -3.59 8.01
N ILE A 71 -6.61 -3.30 7.28
CA ILE A 71 -7.77 -2.57 7.81
C ILE A 71 -9.09 -3.35 7.79
N GLY A 72 -9.17 -4.49 7.09
CA GLY A 72 -10.43 -5.20 6.89
C GLY A 72 -11.43 -4.44 6.02
N ASP A 73 -12.69 -4.88 6.06
CA ASP A 73 -13.77 -4.25 5.26
C ASP A 73 -14.34 -3.00 5.93
N VAL A 74 -14.30 -2.90 7.25
CA VAL A 74 -14.86 -1.79 8.04
C VAL A 74 -13.88 -1.35 9.11
N VAL A 75 -13.65 -0.05 9.20
CA VAL A 75 -12.84 0.58 10.25
C VAL A 75 -13.71 1.46 11.11
N ILE A 76 -13.66 1.24 12.42
CA ILE A 76 -14.31 2.08 13.40
C ILE A 76 -13.21 2.87 14.14
N SER A 77 -13.24 4.18 14.04
CA SER A 77 -12.27 5.06 14.67
C SER A 77 -12.93 6.01 15.66
N SER A 78 -12.12 6.60 16.55
CA SER A 78 -12.58 7.65 17.45
C SER A 78 -13.00 8.91 16.69
N PHE A 79 -13.81 9.77 17.31
CA PHE A 79 -14.10 11.09 16.78
C PHE A 79 -12.85 11.97 16.71
N LEU A 80 -12.85 12.97 15.82
CA LEU A 80 -11.72 13.85 15.52
C LEU A 80 -11.07 14.53 16.74
N ASN A 81 -11.82 14.73 17.81
CA ASN A 81 -11.38 15.38 19.04
C ASN A 81 -11.16 14.41 20.21
N ARG A 82 -11.11 13.10 19.94
CA ARG A 82 -10.82 12.06 20.94
C ARG A 82 -9.68 11.17 20.49
N SER A 83 -8.81 10.84 21.41
CA SER A 83 -7.61 10.04 21.14
C SER A 83 -7.89 8.54 21.07
N TYR A 84 -9.02 8.08 21.59
CA TYR A 84 -9.39 6.65 21.64
C TYR A 84 -10.90 6.48 21.69
N ILE A 85 -11.37 5.27 21.42
CA ILE A 85 -12.79 4.88 21.55
C ILE A 85 -13.05 4.53 23.01
N GLU A 86 -13.90 5.31 23.65
CA GLU A 86 -14.39 4.98 25.00
C GLU A 86 -15.29 3.73 24.92
N GLN A 87 -15.25 2.89 25.93
CA GLN A 87 -16.06 1.67 26.01
C GLN A 87 -15.87 0.72 24.81
N THR A 88 -14.63 0.54 24.37
CA THR A 88 -14.29 -0.39 23.28
C THR A 88 -14.96 -1.76 23.39
N PRO A 89 -15.07 -2.41 24.58
CA PRO A 89 -15.78 -3.68 24.70
C PRO A 89 -17.25 -3.61 24.26
N ALA A 90 -17.97 -2.56 24.65
CA ALA A 90 -19.37 -2.40 24.27
C ALA A 90 -19.53 -2.20 22.74
N VAL A 91 -18.61 -1.46 22.12
CA VAL A 91 -18.57 -1.30 20.66
C VAL A 91 -18.33 -2.64 19.97
N VAL A 92 -17.39 -3.43 20.46
CA VAL A 92 -17.10 -4.78 19.96
C VAL A 92 -18.32 -5.69 20.08
N ASP A 93 -19.05 -5.65 21.20
CA ASP A 93 -20.23 -6.46 21.40
C ASP A 93 -21.36 -6.07 20.41
N ILE A 94 -21.54 -4.79 20.13
CA ILE A 94 -22.47 -4.31 19.10
C ILE A 94 -22.06 -4.82 17.72
N VAL A 95 -20.79 -4.71 17.37
CA VAL A 95 -20.26 -5.15 16.07
C VAL A 95 -20.49 -6.64 15.84
N LYS A 96 -20.34 -7.46 16.87
CA LYS A 96 -20.59 -8.89 16.81
C LYS A 96 -22.03 -9.26 16.49
N THR A 97 -23.00 -8.36 16.72
CA THR A 97 -24.42 -8.59 16.42
C THR A 97 -24.77 -8.30 14.95
N ILE A 98 -23.87 -7.70 14.19
CA ILE A 98 -24.12 -7.31 12.79
C ILE A 98 -24.15 -8.56 11.90
N PRO A 99 -25.19 -8.74 11.05
CA PRO A 99 -25.21 -9.83 10.10
C PRO A 99 -23.99 -9.79 9.15
N GLY A 100 -23.33 -10.94 8.99
CA GLY A 100 -22.13 -11.04 8.15
C GLY A 100 -20.82 -10.78 8.91
N TYR A 101 -20.87 -10.51 10.21
CA TYR A 101 -19.67 -10.43 11.04
C TYR A 101 -18.83 -11.71 10.92
N LYS A 102 -17.53 -11.56 10.73
CA LYS A 102 -16.56 -12.67 10.67
C LYS A 102 -15.55 -12.62 11.81
N ASP A 103 -14.83 -11.52 11.89
CA ASP A 103 -13.78 -11.32 12.89
C ASP A 103 -13.49 -9.83 13.08
N HIS A 104 -12.72 -9.49 14.12
CA HIS A 104 -12.29 -8.11 14.41
C HIS A 104 -10.91 -8.12 15.06
N THR A 105 -10.23 -7.00 14.98
CA THR A 105 -9.05 -6.70 15.79
C THR A 105 -9.17 -5.31 16.37
N VAL A 106 -8.63 -5.13 17.57
CA VAL A 106 -8.58 -3.83 18.25
C VAL A 106 -7.13 -3.37 18.26
N ARG A 107 -6.88 -2.16 17.73
CA ARG A 107 -5.56 -1.56 17.67
C ARG A 107 -5.57 -0.20 18.34
N TYR A 108 -4.54 0.09 19.11
CA TYR A 108 -4.28 1.42 19.62
C TYR A 108 -3.11 2.01 18.86
N SER A 109 -3.30 3.19 18.24
CA SER A 109 -2.25 3.84 17.45
C SER A 109 -1.85 5.15 18.11
N ALA A 110 -0.54 5.41 18.14
CA ALA A 110 0.01 6.68 18.60
C ALA A 110 1.28 7.01 17.83
N SER A 111 1.54 8.30 17.63
CA SER A 111 2.83 8.74 17.11
C SER A 111 3.90 8.51 18.18
N ALA A 112 5.04 7.97 17.76
CA ALA A 112 6.14 7.70 18.66
C ALA A 112 7.49 8.01 18.02
N ARG A 113 8.46 8.32 18.89
CA ARG A 113 9.86 8.39 18.56
C ARG A 113 10.56 7.16 19.12
N VAL A 114 11.32 6.50 18.26
CA VAL A 114 12.15 5.34 18.60
C VAL A 114 13.60 5.81 18.67
N GLU A 115 14.29 5.50 19.74
CA GLU A 115 15.70 5.83 19.94
C GLU A 115 16.50 4.54 20.20
N ALA A 116 17.48 4.28 19.34
CA ALA A 116 18.56 3.36 19.60
C ALA A 116 19.67 4.07 20.40
N ASP A 117 20.60 3.35 20.98
CA ASP A 117 21.76 3.93 21.67
C ASP A 117 21.44 5.07 22.65
N TYR A 118 20.20 5.16 23.14
CA TYR A 118 19.68 6.25 24.00
C TYR A 118 20.45 6.44 25.31
N ARG A 119 21.27 5.45 25.71
CA ARG A 119 22.14 5.50 26.88
C ARG A 119 23.51 6.14 26.61
N LYS A 120 23.90 6.30 25.33
CA LYS A 120 25.17 6.92 24.97
C LYS A 120 25.08 8.44 25.12
N THR A 121 26.14 9.03 25.66
CA THR A 121 26.29 10.49 25.68
C THR A 121 26.59 10.96 24.27
N VAL A 122 25.72 11.81 23.73
CA VAL A 122 25.85 12.39 22.39
C VAL A 122 26.68 13.67 22.49
N LYS A 123 27.65 13.83 21.61
CA LYS A 123 28.47 15.05 21.55
C LYS A 123 27.60 16.22 21.06
N PRO A 124 27.93 17.48 21.46
CA PRO A 124 27.26 18.65 20.95
C PRO A 124 27.28 18.66 19.39
N GLY A 125 26.11 18.74 18.77
CA GLY A 125 25.97 18.73 17.30
C GLY A 125 25.78 17.37 16.66
N GLU A 126 25.89 16.27 17.39
CA GLU A 126 25.61 14.92 16.90
C GLU A 126 24.13 14.58 17.09
N LEU A 127 23.49 14.08 16.05
CA LEU A 127 22.11 13.62 16.12
C LEU A 127 22.05 12.23 16.76
N ARG A 128 21.10 12.02 17.67
CA ARG A 128 20.83 10.68 18.22
C ARG A 128 20.30 9.75 17.14
N ASP A 129 20.71 8.49 17.22
CA ASP A 129 20.17 7.43 16.39
C ASP A 129 18.70 7.20 16.77
N GLY A 130 17.80 7.78 16.00
CA GLY A 130 16.38 7.77 16.28
C GLY A 130 15.53 7.99 15.04
N ALA A 131 14.35 7.38 15.05
CA ALA A 131 13.39 7.47 13.97
C ALA A 131 11.98 7.79 14.51
N GLY A 132 11.19 8.51 13.74
CA GLY A 132 9.77 8.71 14.00
C GLY A 132 8.94 7.63 13.35
N GLY A 133 7.86 7.22 14.00
CA GLY A 133 6.94 6.24 13.44
C GLY A 133 5.60 6.19 14.17
N VAL A 134 4.75 5.30 13.74
CA VAL A 134 3.49 4.99 14.39
C VAL A 134 3.69 3.74 15.26
N LEU A 135 3.38 3.89 16.53
CA LEU A 135 3.33 2.76 17.47
C LEU A 135 1.94 2.16 17.44
N LEU A 136 1.85 0.85 17.26
CA LEU A 136 0.61 0.09 17.31
C LEU A 136 0.62 -0.84 18.53
N GLY A 137 -0.36 -0.66 19.42
CA GLY A 137 -0.67 -1.63 20.46
C GLY A 137 -1.68 -2.62 19.93
N ILE A 138 -1.35 -3.90 20.00
CA ILE A 138 -2.13 -5.02 19.46
C ILE A 138 -2.27 -6.15 20.50
N ASP A 139 -3.32 -6.96 20.35
CA ASP A 139 -3.34 -8.30 20.92
C ASP A 139 -2.70 -9.27 19.92
N PRO A 140 -1.56 -9.89 20.23
CA PRO A 140 -0.85 -10.75 19.28
C PRO A 140 -1.70 -11.89 18.72
N SER A 141 -2.54 -12.49 19.57
CA SER A 141 -3.37 -13.63 19.17
C SER A 141 -4.51 -13.23 18.24
N GLN A 142 -5.17 -12.10 18.51
CA GLN A 142 -6.24 -11.59 17.67
C GLN A 142 -5.69 -11.03 16.36
N GLU A 143 -4.58 -10.31 16.44
CA GLU A 143 -3.94 -9.73 15.27
C GLU A 143 -3.46 -10.79 14.29
N GLU A 144 -2.91 -11.90 14.79
CA GLU A 144 -2.50 -13.03 13.94
C GLU A 144 -3.66 -13.67 13.19
N LYS A 145 -4.80 -13.84 13.86
CA LYS A 145 -6.02 -14.39 13.23
C LYS A 145 -6.54 -13.45 12.14
N PHE A 146 -6.49 -12.14 12.40
CA PHE A 146 -7.06 -11.13 11.52
C PHE A 146 -6.18 -10.86 10.31
N SER A 147 -4.90 -10.52 10.51
CA SER A 147 -4.00 -10.06 9.47
C SER A 147 -2.97 -11.10 9.02
N GLY A 148 -2.71 -12.13 9.84
CA GLY A 148 -1.65 -13.11 9.59
C GLY A 148 -0.27 -12.46 9.54
N ILE A 149 -0.02 -11.46 10.38
CA ILE A 149 1.19 -10.63 10.38
C ILE A 149 2.48 -11.45 10.56
N SER A 150 2.42 -12.63 11.18
CA SER A 150 3.57 -13.53 11.32
C SER A 150 4.20 -13.90 9.97
N LYS A 151 3.42 -13.96 8.90
CA LYS A 151 3.88 -14.25 7.54
C LYS A 151 4.78 -13.16 6.95
N PHE A 152 4.72 -11.96 7.50
CA PHE A 152 5.50 -10.81 7.07
C PHE A 152 6.78 -10.61 7.90
N ILE A 153 7.09 -11.53 8.82
CA ILE A 153 8.34 -11.49 9.58
C ILE A 153 9.50 -11.80 8.65
N VAL A 154 10.41 -10.83 8.53
CA VAL A 154 11.63 -10.95 7.72
C VAL A 154 12.76 -11.59 8.53
N LYS A 155 12.85 -11.26 9.83
CA LYS A 155 13.91 -11.73 10.71
C LYS A 155 13.39 -11.78 12.16
N GLY A 156 13.78 -12.79 12.93
CA GLY A 156 13.31 -13.00 14.31
C GLY A 156 12.03 -13.79 14.39
N SER A 157 11.21 -13.52 15.38
CA SER A 157 9.96 -14.24 15.63
C SER A 157 8.80 -13.27 15.91
N TYR A 158 7.59 -13.77 15.78
CA TYR A 158 6.37 -13.04 16.12
C TYR A 158 6.21 -12.90 17.65
N LEU A 159 5.35 -11.98 18.07
CA LEU A 159 5.01 -11.75 19.47
C LEU A 159 4.15 -12.88 20.02
N GLU A 160 4.45 -13.26 21.24
CA GLU A 160 3.60 -14.13 22.06
C GLU A 160 2.74 -13.31 23.03
N PRO A 161 1.59 -13.83 23.48
CA PRO A 161 0.73 -13.09 24.42
C PRO A 161 1.41 -12.69 25.74
N THR A 162 2.50 -13.37 26.09
CA THR A 162 3.32 -13.11 27.27
C THR A 162 4.41 -12.06 27.08
N ASP A 163 4.62 -11.60 25.87
CA ASP A 163 5.66 -10.63 25.52
C ASP A 163 5.24 -9.19 25.88
N LEU A 164 5.43 -8.80 27.11
CA LEU A 164 5.04 -7.46 27.60
C LEU A 164 6.08 -6.35 27.29
N ASP A 165 7.33 -6.76 27.08
CA ASP A 165 8.46 -5.85 26.85
C ASP A 165 9.13 -6.07 25.49
N SER A 166 8.46 -6.79 24.59
CA SER A 166 8.95 -7.06 23.24
C SER A 166 8.13 -6.33 22.20
N ILE A 167 8.77 -6.06 21.04
CA ILE A 167 8.13 -5.31 19.95
C ILE A 167 8.59 -5.87 18.61
N LEU A 168 7.72 -5.74 17.62
CA LEU A 168 8.07 -5.86 16.20
C LEU A 168 8.42 -4.48 15.65
N ILE A 169 9.47 -4.41 14.85
CA ILE A 169 9.87 -3.17 14.18
C ILE A 169 9.70 -3.30 12.67
N GLY A 170 9.13 -2.29 12.04
CA GLY A 170 9.02 -2.24 10.58
C GLY A 170 10.39 -2.12 9.91
N LYS A 171 10.66 -2.93 8.90
CA LYS A 171 11.94 -2.93 8.18
C LYS A 171 12.34 -1.55 7.66
N ASN A 172 11.36 -0.73 7.28
CA ASN A 172 11.61 0.60 6.73
C ASN A 172 12.14 1.61 7.75
N LEU A 173 12.06 1.30 9.05
CA LEU A 173 12.69 2.09 10.12
C LEU A 173 14.18 1.76 10.31
N LEU A 174 14.69 0.72 9.66
CA LEU A 174 16.05 0.24 9.81
C LEU A 174 16.91 0.64 8.61
N TYR A 175 18.08 1.23 8.87
CA TYR A 175 19.04 1.61 7.83
C TYR A 175 19.49 0.42 6.96
N GLU A 176 19.57 -0.78 7.54
CA GLU A 176 19.90 -2.02 6.81
C GLU A 176 19.01 -2.26 5.59
N TYR A 177 17.73 -1.92 5.69
CA TYR A 177 16.74 -2.14 4.61
C TYR A 177 16.40 -0.87 3.82
N THR A 178 16.63 0.29 4.40
CA THR A 178 16.31 1.59 3.80
C THR A 178 17.49 2.54 4.03
N PRO A 179 18.58 2.40 3.26
CA PRO A 179 19.79 3.21 3.43
C PRO A 179 19.64 4.62 2.85
N ILE A 180 18.50 5.27 3.08
CA ILE A 180 18.18 6.61 2.59
C ILE A 180 18.07 7.53 3.79
N GLU A 181 18.84 8.61 3.79
CA GLU A 181 18.73 9.70 4.75
C GLU A 181 18.26 10.96 4.01
N ALA A 182 17.12 11.48 4.42
CA ALA A 182 16.58 12.72 3.91
C ALA A 182 16.11 13.61 5.07
N PRO A 183 16.06 14.92 4.90
CA PRO A 183 15.50 15.81 5.92
C PRO A 183 14.08 15.34 6.29
N GLY A 184 13.87 15.04 7.59
CA GLY A 184 12.60 14.54 8.11
C GLY A 184 12.39 13.03 8.00
N PHE A 185 13.28 12.28 7.33
CA PHE A 185 13.26 10.83 7.29
C PHE A 185 14.57 10.28 7.88
N GLN A 186 14.49 9.70 9.05
CA GLN A 186 15.62 9.11 9.75
C GLN A 186 15.37 7.63 9.98
N THR A 187 16.41 6.83 9.82
CA THR A 187 16.39 5.38 10.06
C THR A 187 17.36 5.02 11.17
N LEU A 188 17.08 3.93 11.87
CA LEU A 188 17.89 3.41 12.96
C LEU A 188 19.07 2.62 12.39
N LYS A 189 20.30 2.96 12.82
CA LYS A 189 21.54 2.35 12.27
C LYS A 189 22.05 1.17 13.08
N ASN A 190 21.98 1.27 14.40
CA ASN A 190 22.60 0.32 15.32
C ASN A 190 21.57 -0.56 16.03
N VAL A 191 20.67 -1.18 15.24
CA VAL A 191 19.54 -1.94 15.76
C VAL A 191 19.50 -3.32 15.12
N SER A 192 19.39 -4.35 15.95
CA SER A 192 19.23 -5.74 15.55
C SER A 192 18.21 -6.44 16.45
N ILE A 193 17.88 -7.69 16.14
CA ILE A 193 17.06 -8.53 17.02
C ILE A 193 17.73 -8.66 18.38
N GLY A 194 16.95 -8.52 19.44
CA GLY A 194 17.45 -8.49 20.82
C GLY A 194 17.96 -7.13 21.29
N SER A 195 18.13 -6.16 20.38
CA SER A 195 18.50 -4.79 20.78
C SER A 195 17.42 -4.15 21.64
N LYS A 196 17.85 -3.41 22.64
CA LYS A 196 16.97 -2.64 23.50
C LYS A 196 16.84 -1.23 22.95
N ILE A 197 15.62 -0.80 22.73
CA ILE A 197 15.28 0.53 22.21
C ILE A 197 14.39 1.25 23.20
N LYS A 198 14.42 2.57 23.16
CA LYS A 198 13.52 3.44 23.92
C LYS A 198 12.48 4.04 22.99
N ILE A 199 11.22 3.85 23.35
CA ILE A 199 10.09 4.42 22.61
C ILE A 199 9.46 5.51 23.47
N THR A 200 9.27 6.67 22.87
CA THR A 200 8.63 7.82 23.51
C THR A 200 7.37 8.19 22.72
N SER A 201 6.23 8.19 23.39
CA SER A 201 4.95 8.65 22.83
C SER A 201 4.33 9.67 23.80
N GLY A 202 4.13 10.90 23.32
CA GLY A 202 3.75 12.00 24.19
C GLY A 202 4.75 12.20 25.35
N ASN A 203 4.27 12.10 26.58
CA ASN A 203 5.07 12.23 27.80
C ASN A 203 5.54 10.89 28.39
N VAL A 204 5.23 9.78 27.74
CA VAL A 204 5.55 8.43 28.24
C VAL A 204 6.70 7.85 27.45
N SER A 205 7.71 7.34 28.16
CA SER A 205 8.84 6.63 27.56
C SER A 205 8.96 5.25 28.21
N LYS A 206 9.14 4.24 27.36
CA LYS A 206 9.35 2.86 27.82
C LYS A 206 10.44 2.20 26.97
N GLU A 207 11.16 1.27 27.57
CA GLU A 207 12.18 0.46 26.89
C GLU A 207 11.56 -0.86 26.45
N TYR A 208 11.91 -1.31 25.23
CA TYR A 208 11.46 -2.57 24.65
C TYR A 208 12.60 -3.31 23.97
N PHE A 209 12.48 -4.63 23.88
CA PHE A 209 13.37 -5.48 23.11
C PHE A 209 12.79 -5.78 21.73
N ILE A 210 13.61 -5.74 20.70
CA ILE A 210 13.19 -6.09 19.35
C ILE A 210 13.16 -7.60 19.23
N LYS A 211 11.97 -8.20 19.09
CA LYS A 211 11.78 -9.65 18.90
C LYS A 211 11.76 -10.03 17.43
N GLY A 212 11.25 -9.15 16.57
CA GLY A 212 11.21 -9.42 15.14
C GLY A 212 11.17 -8.16 14.28
N ILE A 213 11.52 -8.34 13.01
CA ILE A 213 11.47 -7.32 11.96
C ILE A 213 10.39 -7.71 10.99
N VAL A 214 9.44 -6.81 10.74
CA VAL A 214 8.28 -7.05 9.89
C VAL A 214 8.37 -6.23 8.60
N SER A 215 7.98 -6.85 7.48
CA SER A 215 7.79 -6.15 6.20
C SER A 215 6.41 -5.50 6.17
N SER A 216 6.34 -4.26 5.76
CA SER A 216 5.09 -3.57 5.43
C SER A 216 4.75 -3.78 3.96
#